data_9570b453d0e5b0833400999f743d7d78
#
_entry.id   9570b453d0e5b0833400999f743d7d78
#
_cell.length_a   1.000
_cell.length_b   1.000
_cell.length_c   1.000
_cell.angle_alpha   90.00
_cell.angle_beta   90.00
_cell.angle_gamma   90.00
#
_symmetry.space_group_name_H-M   'P 1'
#
loop_
_entity.id
_entity.type
_entity.pdbx_description
1 polymer ?
#
loop_
_entity_poly.entity_id
_entity_poly.type
_entity_poly.pdbx_seq_one_letter_code
_entity_poly.pdbx_strand_id
1 'polypeptide(L)'
;TALLPSLVQMKTDPTYPRGLKGVKAEADIRVLRGREVLAQGRGEILFTEYGVSGPAIFDLSRAVSTGGEGLLLTLDLLPQLDMAGTLRWLRERQASLGAHEAALLLTGSVHTRLGQTVVKRAGFTSQPASSLTEDALWRIVAGLHSFTLPVTGVCGFDQAQVTAGGLRTEEFDPRTMQSL
;
A
#
# COMPACT_ATOMS: atom_id res chain seq x y z
N THR A 1 19.79 -22.42 2.29
CA THR A 1 18.99 -21.39 2.94
C THR A 1 17.52 -21.83 3.06
N ALA A 2 16.78 -21.28 4.01
CA ALA A 2 15.36 -21.59 4.16
C ALA A 2 14.59 -21.28 2.88
N LEU A 3 13.62 -22.14 2.54
CA LEU A 3 12.72 -21.91 1.43
C LEU A 3 11.60 -20.98 1.87
N LEU A 4 11.31 -19.94 1.07
CA LEU A 4 10.31 -18.93 1.33
C LEU A 4 9.42 -18.74 0.09
N PRO A 5 8.10 -18.50 0.25
CA PRO A 5 7.26 -18.09 -0.86
C PRO A 5 7.69 -16.69 -1.32
N SER A 6 7.77 -16.49 -2.65
CA SER A 6 8.15 -15.23 -3.27
C SER A 6 7.33 -14.97 -4.53
N LEU A 7 7.28 -13.73 -4.99
CA LEU A 7 6.31 -13.26 -5.98
C LEU A 7 4.88 -13.67 -5.57
N VAL A 8 4.48 -13.20 -4.40
CA VAL A 8 3.28 -13.66 -3.72
C VAL A 8 2.54 -12.47 -3.09
N GLN A 9 1.27 -12.65 -2.85
CA GLN A 9 0.39 -11.65 -2.24
C GLN A 9 0.80 -11.39 -0.78
N MET A 10 0.67 -10.13 -0.33
CA MET A 10 0.89 -9.72 1.05
C MET A 10 -0.42 -9.74 1.84
N LYS A 11 -0.39 -10.36 3.00
CA LYS A 11 -1.47 -10.30 3.99
C LYS A 11 -1.26 -9.09 4.89
N THR A 12 -2.34 -8.36 5.15
CA THR A 12 -2.33 -7.20 6.04
C THR A 12 -3.51 -7.28 7.01
N ASP A 13 -3.58 -6.37 7.97
CA ASP A 13 -4.82 -6.17 8.70
C ASP A 13 -5.98 -5.95 7.71
N PRO A 14 -7.07 -6.75 7.77
CA PRO A 14 -8.13 -6.73 6.77
C PRO A 14 -9.16 -5.61 6.96
N THR A 15 -9.01 -4.77 7.97
CA THR A 15 -9.98 -3.72 8.33
C THR A 15 -10.36 -2.83 7.14
N TYR A 16 -9.37 -2.40 6.36
CA TYR A 16 -9.60 -1.56 5.17
C TYR A 16 -9.61 -2.37 3.86
N PRO A 17 -8.65 -3.30 3.63
CA PRO A 17 -8.60 -4.05 2.38
C PRO A 17 -9.88 -4.81 2.04
N ARG A 18 -10.54 -5.42 3.03
CA ARG A 18 -11.79 -6.16 2.81
C ARG A 18 -12.86 -5.32 2.11
N GLY A 19 -13.04 -4.06 2.53
CA GLY A 19 -13.96 -3.12 1.90
C GLY A 19 -13.53 -2.63 0.51
N LEU A 20 -12.25 -2.81 0.19
CA LEU A 20 -11.64 -2.41 -1.08
C LEU A 20 -11.41 -3.58 -2.05
N LYS A 21 -11.86 -4.80 -1.71
CA LYS A 21 -11.70 -5.99 -2.57
C LYS A 21 -12.01 -5.69 -4.04
N GLY A 22 -11.05 -5.98 -4.93
CA GLY A 22 -11.16 -5.75 -6.36
C GLY A 22 -10.83 -4.33 -6.82
N VAL A 23 -10.53 -3.40 -5.91
CA VAL A 23 -10.06 -2.06 -6.26
C VAL A 23 -8.60 -2.12 -6.66
N LYS A 24 -8.28 -1.50 -7.81
CA LYS A 24 -6.91 -1.28 -8.28
C LYS A 24 -6.51 0.16 -8.05
N ALA A 25 -5.22 0.40 -7.82
CA ALA A 25 -4.63 1.73 -7.74
C ALA A 25 -3.15 1.68 -8.16
N GLU A 26 -2.65 2.78 -8.74
CA GLU A 26 -1.22 3.03 -8.87
C GLU A 26 -0.73 3.66 -7.57
N ALA A 27 0.43 3.21 -7.09
CA ALA A 27 1.01 3.74 -5.86
C ALA A 27 2.54 3.67 -5.86
N ASP A 28 3.15 4.59 -5.12
CA ASP A 28 4.50 4.36 -4.59
C ASP A 28 4.36 3.55 -3.30
N ILE A 29 5.14 2.47 -3.21
CA ILE A 29 5.00 1.43 -2.20
C ILE A 29 6.26 1.36 -1.37
N ARG A 30 6.12 1.29 -0.04
CA ARG A 30 7.24 1.04 0.88
C ARG A 30 6.86 -0.04 1.88
N VAL A 31 7.78 -0.97 2.10
CA VAL A 31 7.73 -1.93 3.22
C VAL A 31 8.65 -1.42 4.30
N LEU A 32 8.11 -1.16 5.48
CA LEU A 32 8.81 -0.53 6.59
C LEU A 32 8.90 -1.48 7.79
N ARG A 33 10.01 -1.39 8.52
CA ARG A 33 10.17 -1.91 9.88
C ARG A 33 10.56 -0.74 10.81
N GLY A 34 9.59 -0.26 11.59
CA GLY A 34 9.77 0.99 12.30
C GLY A 34 10.03 2.16 11.35
N ARG A 35 11.24 2.73 11.39
CA ARG A 35 11.67 3.82 10.47
C ARG A 35 12.51 3.34 9.28
N GLU A 36 12.90 2.08 9.28
CA GLU A 36 13.75 1.50 8.23
C GLU A 36 12.89 1.11 7.02
N VAL A 37 13.31 1.51 5.82
CA VAL A 37 12.72 1.06 4.55
C VAL A 37 13.42 -0.22 4.13
N LEU A 38 12.73 -1.36 4.21
CA LEU A 38 13.26 -2.66 3.81
C LEU A 38 13.20 -2.86 2.29
N ALA A 39 12.15 -2.35 1.66
CA ALA A 39 11.97 -2.40 0.22
C ALA A 39 11.03 -1.29 -0.23
N GLN A 40 11.17 -0.87 -1.48
CA GLN A 40 10.29 0.11 -2.11
C GLN A 40 10.11 -0.19 -3.59
N GLY A 41 8.99 0.25 -4.14
CA GLY A 41 8.64 0.09 -5.55
C GLY A 41 7.50 1.00 -5.95
N ARG A 42 7.12 0.95 -7.23
CA ARG A 42 5.98 1.68 -7.79
C ARG A 42 5.23 0.79 -8.76
N GLY A 43 3.93 0.90 -8.81
CA GLY A 43 3.10 0.26 -9.81
C GLY A 43 1.69 -0.05 -9.33
N GLU A 44 0.97 -0.82 -10.16
CA GLU A 44 -0.39 -1.23 -9.87
C GLU A 44 -0.45 -2.19 -8.69
N ILE A 45 -1.33 -1.87 -7.74
CA ILE A 45 -1.74 -2.73 -6.63
C ILE A 45 -3.20 -3.13 -6.79
N LEU A 46 -3.56 -4.29 -6.27
CA LEU A 46 -4.92 -4.81 -6.20
C LEU A 46 -5.27 -5.11 -4.75
N PHE A 47 -6.30 -4.46 -4.21
CA PHE A 47 -6.81 -4.81 -2.89
C PHE A 47 -7.58 -6.12 -2.92
N THR A 48 -7.28 -7.01 -1.97
CA THR A 48 -7.98 -8.27 -1.74
C THR A 48 -8.71 -8.23 -0.40
N GLU A 49 -9.46 -9.26 -0.04
CA GLU A 49 -10.15 -9.29 1.27
C GLU A 49 -9.21 -9.51 2.46
N TYR A 50 -7.98 -9.95 2.23
CA TYR A 50 -6.97 -10.23 3.25
C TYR A 50 -5.71 -9.36 3.17
N GLY A 51 -5.65 -8.44 2.20
CA GLY A 51 -4.48 -7.56 2.04
C GLY A 51 -4.36 -7.01 0.62
N VAL A 52 -3.18 -7.13 0.04
CA VAL A 52 -2.86 -6.57 -1.28
C VAL A 52 -2.12 -7.56 -2.18
N SER A 53 -2.33 -7.39 -3.48
CA SER A 53 -1.76 -8.17 -4.58
C SER A 53 -1.31 -7.24 -5.69
N GLY A 54 -0.84 -7.78 -6.79
CA GLY A 54 -0.41 -7.05 -7.99
C GLY A 54 1.09 -7.15 -8.22
N PRO A 55 1.56 -6.84 -9.44
CA PRO A 55 2.95 -7.02 -9.81
C PRO A 55 3.93 -6.32 -8.86
N ALA A 56 3.67 -5.04 -8.54
CA ALA A 56 4.53 -4.27 -7.64
C ALA A 56 4.58 -4.85 -6.21
N ILE A 57 3.49 -5.50 -5.75
CA ILE A 57 3.46 -6.19 -4.46
C ILE A 57 4.28 -7.48 -4.50
N PHE A 58 4.21 -8.22 -5.62
CA PHE A 58 4.98 -9.46 -5.81
C PHE A 58 6.48 -9.22 -5.72
N ASP A 59 6.97 -8.17 -6.37
CA ASP A 59 8.40 -7.80 -6.36
C ASP A 59 8.90 -7.50 -4.94
N LEU A 60 8.06 -6.94 -4.08
CA LEU A 60 8.39 -6.57 -2.71
C LEU A 60 8.14 -7.70 -1.70
N SER A 61 7.48 -8.80 -2.09
CA SER A 61 7.04 -9.86 -1.19
C SER A 61 8.18 -10.54 -0.44
N ARG A 62 9.37 -10.65 -1.05
CA ARG A 62 10.55 -11.22 -0.41
C ARG A 62 10.97 -10.44 0.83
N ALA A 63 10.89 -9.11 0.80
CA ALA A 63 11.21 -8.28 1.96
C ALA A 63 10.28 -8.57 3.14
N VAL A 64 9.01 -8.91 2.86
CA VAL A 64 8.05 -9.33 3.90
C VAL A 64 8.39 -10.73 4.41
N SER A 65 8.67 -11.68 3.51
CA SER A 65 9.00 -13.07 3.89
C SER A 65 10.25 -13.18 4.76
N THR A 66 11.21 -12.24 4.62
CA THR A 66 12.47 -12.21 5.37
C THR A 66 12.52 -11.16 6.48
N GLY A 67 11.58 -10.20 6.49
CA GLY A 67 11.64 -9.00 7.34
C GLY A 67 11.18 -9.21 8.78
N GLY A 68 10.60 -10.38 9.13
CA GLY A 68 10.11 -10.65 10.47
C GLY A 68 8.78 -9.98 10.80
N GLU A 69 8.56 -9.66 12.06
CA GLU A 69 7.30 -9.09 12.57
C GLU A 69 7.33 -7.55 12.61
N GLY A 70 6.15 -6.95 12.82
CA GLY A 70 6.01 -5.51 12.99
C GLY A 70 6.18 -4.69 11.70
N LEU A 71 6.00 -5.31 10.54
CA LEU A 71 6.11 -4.66 9.25
C LEU A 71 4.88 -3.82 8.94
N LEU A 72 5.11 -2.71 8.25
CA LEU A 72 4.09 -1.82 7.72
C LEU A 72 4.26 -1.71 6.20
N LEU A 73 3.16 -1.83 5.48
CA LEU A 73 3.08 -1.46 4.07
C LEU A 73 2.51 -0.06 3.99
N THR A 74 3.24 0.88 3.40
CA THR A 74 2.80 2.25 3.19
C THR A 74 2.65 2.52 1.71
N LEU A 75 1.51 3.06 1.33
CA LEU A 75 1.14 3.38 -0.04
C LEU A 75 0.98 4.90 -0.17
N ASP A 76 1.71 5.52 -1.10
CA ASP A 76 1.39 6.84 -1.61
C ASP A 76 0.46 6.66 -2.82
N LEU A 77 -0.79 7.05 -2.65
CA LEU A 77 -1.88 6.84 -3.62
C LEU A 77 -2.00 8.00 -4.62
N LEU A 78 -1.19 9.06 -4.47
CA LEU A 78 -1.19 10.23 -5.34
C LEU A 78 0.25 10.73 -5.61
N PRO A 79 1.17 9.85 -6.07
CA PRO A 79 2.59 10.14 -6.14
C PRO A 79 2.98 11.19 -7.20
N GLN A 80 2.04 11.62 -8.05
CA GLN A 80 2.25 12.68 -9.04
C GLN A 80 2.17 14.10 -8.45
N LEU A 81 1.65 14.25 -7.23
CA LEU A 81 1.61 15.52 -6.49
C LEU A 81 2.41 15.40 -5.20
N ASP A 82 3.04 16.48 -4.78
CA ASP A 82 3.54 16.58 -3.42
C ASP A 82 2.41 16.93 -2.43
N MET A 83 2.69 16.84 -1.14
CA MET A 83 1.69 17.11 -0.10
C MET A 83 1.12 18.52 -0.18
N ALA A 84 1.94 19.52 -0.54
CA ALA A 84 1.51 20.92 -0.67
C ALA A 84 0.60 21.11 -1.91
N GLY A 85 0.94 20.47 -3.03
CA GLY A 85 0.13 20.42 -4.24
C GLY A 85 -1.21 19.74 -4.01
N THR A 86 -1.19 18.62 -3.31
CA THR A 86 -2.40 17.88 -2.92
C THR A 86 -3.30 18.72 -2.02
N LEU A 87 -2.74 19.46 -1.05
CA LEU A 87 -3.53 20.35 -0.20
C LEU A 87 -4.18 21.49 -1.01
N ARG A 88 -3.44 22.13 -1.93
CA ARG A 88 -4.00 23.18 -2.80
C ARG A 88 -5.17 22.64 -3.61
N TRP A 89 -4.97 21.48 -4.24
CA TRP A 89 -6.00 20.81 -5.01
C TRP A 89 -7.23 20.44 -4.15
N LEU A 90 -7.04 19.94 -2.90
CA LEU A 90 -8.15 19.66 -1.98
C LEU A 90 -8.94 20.90 -1.59
N ARG A 91 -8.28 22.07 -1.40
CA ARG A 91 -8.97 23.34 -1.12
C ARG A 91 -9.88 23.77 -2.28
N GLU A 92 -9.39 23.64 -3.50
CA GLU A 92 -10.18 23.94 -4.71
C GLU A 92 -11.39 22.99 -4.81
N ARG A 93 -11.16 21.69 -4.55
CA ARG A 93 -12.22 20.70 -4.52
C ARG A 93 -13.25 20.96 -3.40
N GLN A 94 -12.79 21.34 -2.23
CA GLN A 94 -13.64 21.71 -1.10
C GLN A 94 -14.56 22.88 -1.46
N ALA A 95 -13.99 23.92 -2.04
CA ALA A 95 -14.74 25.09 -2.48
C ALA A 95 -15.80 24.74 -3.54
N SER A 96 -15.44 23.88 -4.50
CA SER A 96 -16.34 23.41 -5.57
C SER A 96 -17.47 22.54 -5.05
N LEU A 97 -17.19 21.66 -4.06
CA LEU A 97 -18.20 20.76 -3.51
C LEU A 97 -19.15 21.45 -2.52
N GLY A 98 -18.70 22.49 -1.82
CA GLY A 98 -19.53 23.25 -0.91
C GLY A 98 -20.26 22.37 0.11
N ALA A 99 -21.61 22.32 0.02
CA ALA A 99 -22.48 21.58 0.93
C ALA A 99 -22.55 20.06 0.64
N HIS A 100 -21.93 19.55 -0.43
CA HIS A 100 -21.89 18.12 -0.69
C HIS A 100 -21.01 17.38 0.32
N GLU A 101 -21.20 16.07 0.44
CA GLU A 101 -20.49 15.24 1.40
C GLU A 101 -18.95 15.26 1.18
N ALA A 102 -18.20 15.35 2.28
CA ALA A 102 -16.75 15.26 2.28
C ALA A 102 -16.21 13.96 1.64
N ALA A 103 -16.98 12.87 1.70
CA ALA A 103 -16.66 11.59 1.05
C ALA A 103 -16.41 11.70 -0.46
N LEU A 104 -16.90 12.76 -1.11
CA LEU A 104 -16.74 13.01 -2.54
C LEU A 104 -15.46 13.77 -2.89
N LEU A 105 -14.69 14.25 -1.92
CA LEU A 105 -13.50 15.07 -2.13
C LEU A 105 -12.49 14.45 -3.09
N LEU A 106 -12.30 13.13 -3.00
CA LEU A 106 -11.29 12.40 -3.77
C LEU A 106 -11.85 11.74 -5.05
N THR A 107 -13.12 11.99 -5.37
CA THR A 107 -13.74 11.43 -6.59
C THR A 107 -13.05 11.96 -7.84
N GLY A 108 -12.61 11.04 -8.71
CA GLY A 108 -11.91 11.36 -9.96
C GLY A 108 -10.38 11.41 -9.83
N SER A 109 -9.81 11.42 -8.62
CA SER A 109 -8.35 11.35 -8.43
C SER A 109 -7.85 9.93 -8.12
N VAL A 110 -8.62 9.20 -7.32
CA VAL A 110 -8.41 7.79 -7.03
C VAL A 110 -9.74 7.04 -7.19
N HIS A 111 -9.69 5.71 -7.18
CA HIS A 111 -10.93 4.92 -7.24
C HIS A 111 -11.90 5.34 -6.13
N THR A 112 -13.18 5.55 -6.44
CA THR A 112 -14.19 6.14 -5.54
C THR A 112 -14.22 5.48 -4.16
N ARG A 113 -14.27 4.14 -4.07
CA ARG A 113 -14.26 3.42 -2.78
C ARG A 113 -12.97 3.65 -1.99
N LEU A 114 -11.82 3.78 -2.67
CA LEU A 114 -10.54 4.05 -2.03
C LEU A 114 -10.52 5.48 -1.47
N GLY A 115 -10.96 6.46 -2.25
CA GLY A 115 -11.08 7.85 -1.80
C GLY A 115 -11.99 7.99 -0.58
N GLN A 116 -13.17 7.37 -0.62
CA GLN A 116 -14.09 7.33 0.53
C GLN A 116 -13.45 6.69 1.77
N THR A 117 -12.66 5.62 1.58
CA THR A 117 -11.94 4.95 2.67
C THR A 117 -10.88 5.87 3.29
N VAL A 118 -10.13 6.63 2.48
CA VAL A 118 -9.15 7.61 2.96
C VAL A 118 -9.82 8.70 3.78
N VAL A 119 -10.90 9.29 3.26
CA VAL A 119 -11.67 10.35 3.95
C VAL A 119 -12.26 9.82 5.25
N LYS A 120 -12.84 8.63 5.25
CA LYS A 120 -13.38 7.95 6.44
C LYS A 120 -12.29 7.70 7.48
N ARG A 121 -11.11 7.23 7.06
CA ARG A 121 -9.98 6.97 7.95
C ARG A 121 -9.43 8.24 8.58
N ALA A 122 -9.52 9.38 7.89
CA ALA A 122 -9.20 10.70 8.44
C ALA A 122 -10.23 11.21 9.46
N GLY A 123 -11.38 10.50 9.62
CA GLY A 123 -12.44 10.85 10.57
C GLY A 123 -13.62 11.61 9.96
N PHE A 124 -13.69 11.70 8.63
CA PHE A 124 -14.70 12.51 7.95
C PHE A 124 -15.53 11.63 6.98
N THR A 125 -16.84 11.74 7.01
CA THR A 125 -17.72 10.92 6.13
C THR A 125 -18.87 11.73 5.58
N SER A 126 -19.88 12.02 6.40
CA SER A 126 -21.17 12.57 5.98
C SER A 126 -21.31 14.08 6.18
N GLN A 127 -20.32 14.74 6.76
CA GLN A 127 -20.36 16.19 6.90
C GLN A 127 -20.13 16.90 5.56
N PRO A 128 -20.62 18.14 5.42
CA PRO A 128 -20.36 18.95 4.22
C PRO A 128 -18.88 19.19 4.01
N ALA A 129 -18.42 19.13 2.75
CA ALA A 129 -17.03 19.42 2.42
C ALA A 129 -16.60 20.81 2.93
N SER A 130 -17.49 21.81 2.81
CA SER A 130 -17.25 23.18 3.28
C SER A 130 -17.02 23.31 4.79
N SER A 131 -17.41 22.31 5.60
CA SER A 131 -17.21 22.34 7.04
C SER A 131 -15.84 21.80 7.48
N LEU A 132 -15.05 21.24 6.56
CA LEU A 132 -13.74 20.70 6.89
C LEU A 132 -12.76 21.84 7.20
N THR A 133 -12.05 21.72 8.30
CA THR A 133 -10.98 22.62 8.68
C THR A 133 -9.69 22.33 7.90
N GLU A 134 -8.74 23.26 7.95
CA GLU A 134 -7.42 23.06 7.36
C GLU A 134 -6.72 21.80 7.91
N ASP A 135 -6.83 21.54 9.21
CA ASP A 135 -6.31 20.32 9.86
C ASP A 135 -6.98 19.06 9.29
N ALA A 136 -8.28 19.11 9.04
CA ALA A 136 -9.00 18.01 8.39
C ALA A 136 -8.47 17.72 6.98
N LEU A 137 -8.22 18.76 6.19
CA LEU A 137 -7.62 18.58 4.85
C LEU A 137 -6.21 17.99 4.96
N TRP A 138 -5.38 18.43 5.89
CA TRP A 138 -4.04 17.86 6.11
C TRP A 138 -4.10 16.38 6.52
N ARG A 139 -5.07 15.94 7.32
CA ARG A 139 -5.25 14.52 7.64
C ARG A 139 -5.60 13.70 6.41
N ILE A 140 -6.42 14.25 5.50
CA ILE A 140 -6.75 13.59 4.23
C ILE A 140 -5.51 13.51 3.34
N VAL A 141 -4.72 14.61 3.23
CA VAL A 141 -3.44 14.61 2.50
C VAL A 141 -2.50 13.54 3.04
N ALA A 142 -2.31 13.50 4.36
CA ALA A 142 -1.47 12.49 5.00
C ALA A 142 -1.97 11.06 4.72
N GLY A 143 -3.30 10.86 4.74
CA GLY A 143 -3.92 9.58 4.40
C GLY A 143 -3.74 9.14 2.95
N LEU A 144 -3.64 10.08 2.01
CA LEU A 144 -3.32 9.80 0.60
C LEU A 144 -1.86 9.42 0.39
N HIS A 145 -0.94 10.20 0.97
CA HIS A 145 0.51 10.01 0.80
C HIS A 145 1.11 8.95 1.73
N SER A 146 0.35 8.50 2.71
CA SER A 146 0.79 7.49 3.68
C SER A 146 -0.36 6.58 4.12
N PHE A 147 -0.98 5.91 3.14
CA PHE A 147 -2.00 4.90 3.42
C PHE A 147 -1.33 3.63 3.93
N THR A 148 -1.25 3.50 5.25
CA THR A 148 -0.48 2.46 5.92
C THR A 148 -1.34 1.27 6.33
N LEU A 149 -0.85 0.06 6.06
CA LEU A 149 -1.48 -1.21 6.41
C LEU A 149 -0.48 -2.06 7.23
N PRO A 150 -0.84 -2.50 8.45
CA PRO A 150 -0.04 -3.47 9.19
C PRO A 150 0.07 -4.79 8.40
N VAL A 151 1.29 -5.25 8.15
CA VAL A 151 1.54 -6.51 7.45
C VAL A 151 1.48 -7.65 8.45
N THR A 152 0.73 -8.70 8.09
CA THR A 152 0.60 -9.92 8.90
C THR A 152 1.35 -11.11 8.30
N GLY A 153 1.96 -10.93 7.11
CA GLY A 153 2.75 -11.93 6.43
C GLY A 153 2.52 -11.96 4.92
N VAL A 154 2.82 -13.08 4.31
CA VAL A 154 2.55 -13.35 2.89
C VAL A 154 1.63 -14.57 2.76
N CYS A 155 1.07 -14.79 1.58
CA CYS A 155 0.38 -16.04 1.26
C CYS A 155 1.37 -17.21 1.16
N GLY A 156 0.87 -18.44 1.24
CA GLY A 156 1.69 -19.65 1.23
C GLY A 156 2.24 -20.02 -0.14
N PHE A 157 2.98 -21.13 -0.18
CA PHE A 157 3.58 -21.67 -1.41
C PHE A 157 2.54 -22.03 -2.48
N ASP A 158 1.34 -22.37 -2.08
CA ASP A 158 0.19 -22.63 -2.96
C ASP A 158 -0.23 -21.44 -3.83
N GLN A 159 0.14 -20.24 -3.42
CA GLN A 159 -0.17 -18.97 -4.13
C GLN A 159 1.09 -18.24 -4.61
N ALA A 160 2.27 -18.73 -4.27
CA ALA A 160 3.53 -18.13 -4.69
C ALA A 160 3.87 -18.54 -6.13
N GLN A 161 4.33 -17.57 -6.93
CA GLN A 161 4.77 -17.85 -8.31
C GLN A 161 6.13 -18.53 -8.34
N VAL A 162 6.98 -18.25 -7.33
CA VAL A 162 8.32 -18.82 -7.21
C VAL A 162 8.66 -19.09 -5.75
N THR A 163 9.68 -19.94 -5.55
CA THR A 163 10.30 -20.19 -4.25
C THR A 163 11.63 -19.44 -4.19
N ALA A 164 11.81 -18.62 -3.16
CA ALA A 164 13.09 -18.01 -2.83
C ALA A 164 13.86 -18.92 -1.84
N GLY A 165 15.20 -18.86 -1.87
CA GLY A 165 16.06 -19.71 -1.08
C GLY A 165 16.55 -20.93 -1.86
N GLY A 166 17.01 -21.96 -1.16
CA GLY A 166 17.57 -23.18 -1.75
C GLY A 166 19.04 -23.41 -1.34
N LEU A 167 19.81 -23.95 -2.26
CA LEU A 167 21.22 -24.24 -2.02
C LEU A 167 22.04 -22.95 -1.82
N ARG A 168 23.04 -23.01 -0.96
CA ARG A 168 23.96 -21.88 -0.73
C ARG A 168 24.96 -21.87 -1.85
N THR A 169 25.06 -20.78 -2.57
CA THR A 169 25.96 -20.65 -3.74
C THR A 169 27.43 -20.77 -3.37
N GLU A 170 27.80 -20.39 -2.14
CA GLU A 170 29.15 -20.54 -1.58
C GLU A 170 29.58 -22.00 -1.38
N GLU A 171 28.65 -22.95 -1.42
CA GLU A 171 28.92 -24.38 -1.30
C GLU A 171 29.25 -25.05 -2.64
N PHE A 172 29.33 -24.28 -3.73
CA PHE A 172 29.54 -24.77 -5.09
C PHE A 172 30.71 -24.05 -5.75
N ASP A 173 31.53 -24.80 -6.48
CA ASP A 173 32.53 -24.23 -7.39
C ASP A 173 31.81 -23.59 -8.60
N PRO A 174 31.98 -22.26 -8.82
CA PRO A 174 31.27 -21.56 -9.90
C PRO A 174 31.72 -21.97 -11.31
N ARG A 175 32.86 -22.66 -11.45
CA ARG A 175 33.37 -23.14 -12.75
C ARG A 175 32.85 -24.52 -13.09
N THR A 176 32.78 -25.41 -12.12
CA THR A 176 32.41 -26.81 -12.33
C THR A 176 30.97 -27.13 -11.90
N MET A 177 30.35 -26.24 -11.14
CA MET A 177 29.03 -26.42 -10.49
C MET A 177 28.99 -27.63 -9.55
N GLN A 178 30.16 -28.12 -9.12
CA GLN A 178 30.30 -29.21 -8.13
C GLN A 178 30.23 -28.65 -6.72
N SER A 179 29.70 -29.46 -5.79
CA SER A 179 29.76 -29.16 -4.37
C SER A 179 31.21 -29.13 -3.88
N LEU A 180 31.53 -28.13 -3.07
CA LEU A 180 32.83 -27.97 -2.41
C LEU A 180 32.96 -28.90 -1.20
#